data_916ad4515bd6d2abb2ca0427b4220f75
#
_entry.id   916ad4515bd6d2abb2ca0427b4220f75
#
_cell.length_a   1.000
_cell.length_b   1.000
_cell.length_c   1.000
_cell.angle_alpha   90.00
_cell.angle_beta   90.00
_cell.angle_gamma   90.00
#
_symmetry.space_group_name_H-M   'P 1'
#
loop_
_entity.id
_entity.type
_entity.pdbx_description
1 polymer ?
#
loop_
_entity_poly.entity_id
_entity_poly.type
_entity_poly.pdbx_seq_one_letter_code
_entity_poly.pdbx_strand_id
1 'polypeptide(L)'
;MNIVFSSDKKEYNTIKKGTEILLAENDGFNQNIELFVKFQYRPEILVNKRKNQIHIICREISHYYRALNYAIHHMEEDEFQYQEHVCFERNGLMLDCSRNAVFTVEKVKFLIRTLAKLGMNVLMLYTEDTYEVAGNG
;
A
#
# COMPACT_ATOMS: atom_id res chain seq x y z
N MET A 1 14.50 -9.08 -7.29
CA MET A 1 13.25 -9.60 -6.70
C MET A 1 12.34 -10.11 -7.80
N ASN A 2 11.86 -11.34 -7.71
CA ASN A 2 10.86 -11.91 -8.60
C ASN A 2 9.50 -11.90 -7.89
N ILE A 3 8.52 -11.22 -8.47
CA ILE A 3 7.15 -11.20 -7.93
C ILE A 3 6.35 -12.24 -8.70
N VAL A 4 5.92 -13.27 -8.01
CA VAL A 4 5.08 -14.33 -8.57
C VAL A 4 3.64 -14.12 -8.09
N PHE A 5 2.72 -13.97 -9.03
CA PHE A 5 1.29 -13.81 -8.73
C PHE A 5 0.52 -15.09 -8.95
N SER A 6 -0.32 -15.43 -7.98
CA SER A 6 -1.30 -16.52 -8.12
C SER A 6 -2.67 -16.03 -8.60
N SER A 7 -2.84 -14.74 -8.88
CA SER A 7 -4.09 -14.12 -9.37
C SER A 7 -3.87 -13.16 -10.54
N ASP A 8 -4.94 -12.67 -11.15
CA ASP A 8 -5.03 -11.99 -12.45
C ASP A 8 -3.93 -10.98 -12.78
N LYS A 9 -3.47 -10.99 -14.05
CA LYS A 9 -2.50 -10.04 -14.64
C LYS A 9 -2.84 -8.56 -14.42
N LYS A 10 -4.12 -8.22 -14.26
CA LYS A 10 -4.58 -6.83 -14.05
C LYS A 10 -4.15 -6.29 -12.69
N GLU A 11 -4.33 -7.06 -11.63
CA GLU A 11 -3.93 -6.69 -10.27
C GLU A 11 -2.41 -6.58 -10.13
N TYR A 12 -1.67 -7.48 -10.78
CA TYR A 12 -0.21 -7.41 -10.86
C TYR A 12 0.30 -6.06 -11.36
N ASN A 13 -0.18 -5.61 -12.52
CA ASN A 13 0.27 -4.35 -13.12
C ASN A 13 -0.04 -3.14 -12.22
N THR A 14 -1.16 -3.20 -11.47
CA THR A 14 -1.56 -2.13 -10.55
C THR A 14 -0.62 -2.00 -9.37
N ILE A 15 -0.18 -3.11 -8.76
CA ILE A 15 0.67 -3.05 -7.56
C ILE A 15 2.17 -3.03 -7.87
N LYS A 16 2.60 -3.46 -9.05
CA LYS A 16 4.02 -3.55 -9.43
C LYS A 16 4.78 -2.25 -9.19
N LYS A 17 4.30 -1.15 -9.77
CA LYS A 17 4.95 0.16 -9.66
C LYS A 17 5.02 0.67 -8.22
N GLY A 18 3.92 0.51 -7.45
CA GLY A 18 3.89 0.89 -6.04
C GLY A 18 4.85 0.06 -5.20
N THR A 19 4.96 -1.24 -5.48
CA THR A 19 5.92 -2.14 -4.84
C THR A 19 7.35 -1.68 -5.10
N GLU A 20 7.71 -1.39 -6.35
CA GLU A 20 9.04 -0.88 -6.73
C GLU A 20 9.38 0.41 -5.99
N ILE A 21 8.42 1.34 -5.86
CA ILE A 21 8.60 2.59 -5.11
C ILE A 21 8.87 2.32 -3.62
N LEU A 22 8.06 1.48 -2.96
CA LEU A 22 8.23 1.18 -1.55
C LEU A 22 9.54 0.44 -1.25
N LEU A 23 9.97 -0.42 -2.14
CA LEU A 23 11.24 -1.14 -2.01
C LEU A 23 12.44 -0.20 -2.20
N ALA A 24 12.36 0.73 -3.16
CA ALA A 24 13.42 1.71 -3.39
C ALA A 24 13.61 2.71 -2.23
N GLU A 25 12.58 2.91 -1.39
CA GLU A 25 12.68 3.74 -0.18
C GLU A 25 13.41 3.02 0.98
N ASN A 26 13.73 1.73 0.82
CA ASN A 26 14.39 0.92 1.86
C ASN A 26 15.71 0.37 1.31
N ASP A 27 16.82 1.01 1.65
CA ASP A 27 18.19 0.76 1.11
C ASP A 27 18.74 -0.67 1.31
N GLY A 28 18.03 -1.56 1.99
CA GLY A 28 18.47 -2.93 2.30
C GLY A 28 17.99 -4.02 1.32
N PHE A 29 17.26 -3.70 0.27
CA PHE A 29 16.54 -4.68 -0.55
C PHE A 29 17.37 -5.28 -1.70
N ASN A 30 18.57 -5.80 -1.40
CA ASN A 30 19.43 -6.50 -2.38
C ASN A 30 19.27 -8.04 -2.39
N GLN A 31 18.25 -8.58 -1.75
CA GLN A 31 18.03 -10.01 -1.67
C GLN A 31 17.15 -10.52 -2.82
N ASN A 32 17.48 -11.71 -3.34
CA ASN A 32 16.62 -12.45 -4.28
C ASN A 32 15.41 -13.02 -3.51
N ILE A 33 14.34 -12.21 -3.37
CA ILE A 33 13.11 -12.60 -2.69
C ILE A 33 12.04 -12.90 -3.73
N GLU A 34 11.35 -14.01 -3.53
CA GLU A 34 10.15 -14.38 -4.26
C GLU A 34 8.92 -13.94 -3.47
N LEU A 35 8.11 -13.08 -4.07
CA LEU A 35 6.89 -12.56 -3.46
C LEU A 35 5.66 -13.19 -4.13
N PHE A 36 4.91 -13.96 -3.34
CA PHE A 36 3.66 -14.59 -3.75
C PHE A 36 2.49 -13.79 -3.18
N VAL A 37 1.62 -13.28 -4.04
CA VAL A 37 0.46 -12.47 -3.62
C VAL A 37 -0.82 -13.13 -4.08
N LYS A 38 -1.78 -13.26 -3.16
CA LYS A 38 -3.12 -13.77 -3.46
C LYS A 38 -4.16 -12.81 -2.89
N PHE A 39 -5.00 -12.24 -3.78
CA PHE A 39 -6.18 -11.51 -3.37
C PHE A 39 -7.33 -12.49 -3.14
N GLN A 40 -7.87 -12.46 -1.92
CA GLN A 40 -8.97 -13.32 -1.51
C GLN A 40 -9.89 -12.57 -0.56
N TYR A 41 -11.21 -12.71 -0.74
CA TYR A 41 -12.18 -12.10 0.16
C TYR A 41 -12.07 -12.75 1.55
N ARG A 42 -11.52 -11.98 2.49
CA ARG A 42 -11.32 -12.36 3.88
C ARG A 42 -11.06 -11.13 4.75
N PRO A 43 -11.42 -11.18 6.05
CA PRO A 43 -11.21 -10.05 6.95
C PRO A 43 -9.75 -9.93 7.45
N GLU A 44 -8.90 -10.91 7.21
CA GLU A 44 -7.51 -10.89 7.69
C GLU A 44 -6.52 -10.57 6.57
N ILE A 45 -5.43 -9.93 6.99
CA ILE A 45 -4.17 -9.86 6.24
C ILE A 45 -3.27 -10.95 6.79
N LEU A 46 -2.75 -11.81 5.94
CA LEU A 46 -1.77 -12.83 6.32
C LEU A 46 -0.45 -12.59 5.60
N VAL A 47 0.64 -12.67 6.34
CA VAL A 47 1.99 -12.67 5.79
C VAL A 47 2.75 -13.85 6.38
N ASN A 48 3.38 -14.62 5.52
CA ASN A 48 4.23 -15.74 5.93
C ASN A 48 5.54 -15.64 5.17
N LYS A 49 6.65 -15.56 5.88
CA LYS A 49 7.99 -15.61 5.32
C LYS A 49 8.67 -16.90 5.72
N ARG A 50 9.30 -17.55 4.75
CA ARG A 50 10.20 -18.68 4.94
C ARG A 50 11.41 -18.49 4.03
N LYS A 51 12.57 -18.27 4.61
CA LYS A 51 13.80 -17.97 3.86
C LYS A 51 13.56 -16.81 2.88
N ASN A 52 13.74 -17.08 1.59
CA ASN A 52 13.60 -16.08 0.53
C ASN A 52 12.19 -15.98 -0.07
N GLN A 53 11.20 -16.64 0.53
CA GLN A 53 9.83 -16.62 0.04
C GLN A 53 8.91 -15.88 0.99
N ILE A 54 8.13 -14.94 0.46
CA ILE A 54 7.10 -14.20 1.19
C ILE A 54 5.75 -14.46 0.54
N HIS A 55 4.80 -14.95 1.33
CA HIS A 55 3.43 -15.17 0.91
C HIS A 55 2.52 -14.15 1.57
N ILE A 56 1.79 -13.37 0.78
CA ILE A 56 0.80 -12.40 1.23
C ILE A 56 -0.58 -12.83 0.75
N ILE A 57 -1.54 -12.93 1.67
CA ILE A 57 -2.95 -13.16 1.37
C ILE A 57 -3.75 -12.02 1.98
N CYS A 58 -4.51 -11.29 1.17
CA CYS A 58 -5.29 -10.13 1.61
C CYS A 58 -6.48 -9.88 0.68
N ARG A 59 -7.39 -8.97 1.09
CA ARG A 59 -8.61 -8.69 0.33
C ARG A 59 -8.41 -7.66 -0.78
N GLU A 60 -7.60 -6.63 -0.53
CA GLU A 60 -7.47 -5.49 -1.41
C GLU A 60 -6.05 -4.88 -1.42
N ILE A 61 -5.81 -3.97 -2.35
CA ILE A 61 -4.49 -3.37 -2.62
C ILE A 61 -3.93 -2.61 -1.41
N SER A 62 -4.75 -1.89 -0.65
CA SER A 62 -4.30 -1.20 0.57
C SER A 62 -3.77 -2.17 1.62
N HIS A 63 -4.45 -3.30 1.80
CA HIS A 63 -4.01 -4.38 2.70
C HIS A 63 -2.70 -5.02 2.21
N TYR A 64 -2.53 -5.15 0.89
CA TYR A 64 -1.27 -5.62 0.32
C TYR A 64 -0.09 -4.71 0.69
N TYR A 65 -0.24 -3.39 0.55
CA TYR A 65 0.84 -2.47 0.91
C TYR A 65 1.13 -2.46 2.41
N ARG A 66 0.12 -2.62 3.26
CA ARG A 66 0.29 -2.83 4.70
C ARG A 66 1.11 -4.08 4.99
N ALA A 67 0.75 -5.20 4.36
CA ALA A 67 1.45 -6.48 4.47
C ALA A 67 2.89 -6.38 3.98
N LEU A 68 3.11 -5.74 2.82
CA LEU A 68 4.44 -5.52 2.25
C LEU A 68 5.31 -4.68 3.18
N ASN A 69 4.76 -3.60 3.73
CA ASN A 69 5.48 -2.75 4.68
C ASN A 69 5.89 -3.54 5.94
N TYR A 70 5.00 -4.38 6.48
CA TYR A 70 5.35 -5.28 7.58
C TYR A 70 6.50 -6.22 7.18
N ALA A 71 6.39 -6.89 6.03
CA ALA A 71 7.41 -7.81 5.55
C ALA A 71 8.78 -7.14 5.35
N ILE A 72 8.81 -5.89 4.85
CA ILE A 72 10.04 -5.11 4.69
C ILE A 72 10.75 -4.88 6.03
N HIS A 73 10.01 -4.53 7.09
CA HIS A 73 10.59 -4.25 8.40
C HIS A 73 11.07 -5.50 9.15
N HIS A 74 10.60 -6.69 8.75
CA HIS A 74 10.96 -7.99 9.32
C HIS A 74 11.82 -8.83 8.37
N MET A 75 12.47 -8.19 7.40
CA MET A 75 13.19 -8.90 6.34
C MET A 75 14.38 -9.71 6.83
N GLU A 76 15.04 -9.27 7.89
CA GLU A 76 16.21 -9.93 8.51
C GLU A 76 15.84 -11.23 9.23
N GLU A 77 14.56 -11.45 9.53
CA GLU A 77 14.11 -12.68 10.14
C GLU A 77 14.05 -13.81 9.09
N ASP A 78 14.60 -14.97 9.37
CA ASP A 78 14.56 -16.12 8.46
C ASP A 78 13.14 -16.63 8.22
N GLU A 79 12.32 -16.63 9.27
CA GLU A 79 10.93 -17.07 9.23
C GLU A 79 10.07 -16.20 10.14
N PHE A 80 8.90 -15.79 9.66
CA PHE A 80 7.86 -15.18 10.49
C PHE A 80 6.46 -15.46 9.95
N GLN A 81 5.47 -15.33 10.85
CA GLN A 81 4.06 -15.34 10.51
C GLN A 81 3.40 -14.11 11.12
N TYR A 82 2.63 -13.40 10.32
CA TYR A 82 1.86 -12.24 10.76
C TYR A 82 0.42 -12.37 10.31
N GLN A 83 -0.49 -12.04 11.23
CA GLN A 83 -1.91 -11.95 10.97
C GLN A 83 -2.47 -10.68 11.58
N GLU A 84 -3.23 -9.91 10.80
CA GLU A 84 -3.93 -8.71 11.23
C GLU A 84 -5.38 -8.79 10.81
N HIS A 85 -6.31 -8.49 11.72
CA HIS A 85 -7.74 -8.41 11.42
C HIS A 85 -8.10 -7.00 10.96
N VAL A 86 -8.75 -6.89 9.80
CA VAL A 86 -9.19 -5.62 9.24
C VAL A 86 -10.53 -5.22 9.83
N CYS A 87 -10.54 -4.18 10.66
CA CYS A 87 -11.73 -3.73 11.36
C CYS A 87 -12.61 -2.76 10.54
N PHE A 88 -12.03 -2.05 9.57
CA PHE A 88 -12.71 -1.00 8.83
C PHE A 88 -12.64 -1.24 7.32
N GLU A 89 -13.77 -1.08 6.62
CA GLU A 89 -13.79 -1.13 5.15
C GLU A 89 -13.20 0.12 4.51
N ARG A 90 -13.36 1.27 5.18
CA ARG A 90 -12.79 2.55 4.74
C ARG A 90 -12.04 3.17 5.89
N ASN A 91 -10.79 3.48 5.64
CA ASN A 91 -9.90 4.11 6.60
C ASN A 91 -8.98 5.07 5.85
N GLY A 92 -8.83 6.30 6.36
CA GLY A 92 -8.04 7.28 5.64
C GLY A 92 -7.91 8.64 6.28
N LEU A 93 -7.50 9.60 5.48
CA LEU A 93 -7.21 10.96 5.88
C LEU A 93 -7.97 11.95 5.01
N MET A 94 -8.45 13.03 5.62
CA MET A 94 -8.95 14.21 4.94
C MET A 94 -7.92 15.33 5.07
N LEU A 95 -7.55 15.93 3.94
CA LEU A 95 -6.68 17.11 3.87
C LEU A 95 -7.50 18.33 3.50
N ASP A 96 -7.38 19.39 4.29
CA ASP A 96 -7.93 20.70 3.95
C ASP A 96 -7.02 21.38 2.92
N CYS A 97 -7.54 21.63 1.72
CA CYS A 97 -6.88 22.33 0.64
C CYS A 97 -7.50 23.70 0.37
N SER A 98 -8.41 24.18 1.26
CA SER A 98 -9.18 25.43 1.09
C SER A 98 -8.59 26.63 1.81
N ARG A 99 -7.64 26.41 2.72
CA ARG A 99 -7.08 27.47 3.61
C ARG A 99 -5.59 27.71 3.36
N ASN A 100 -4.97 28.60 4.18
CA ASN A 100 -3.63 29.15 3.97
C ASN A 100 -2.44 28.18 3.95
N ALA A 101 -2.65 26.90 4.27
CA ALA A 101 -1.60 25.90 4.35
C ALA A 101 -1.87 24.69 3.44
N VAL A 102 -1.99 24.95 2.14
CA VAL A 102 -2.19 23.88 1.15
C VAL A 102 -0.89 23.09 0.97
N PHE A 103 -1.03 21.77 0.97
CA PHE A 103 0.11 20.87 0.76
C PHE A 103 0.64 20.94 -0.66
N THR A 104 1.96 20.94 -0.81
CA THR A 104 2.58 20.77 -2.13
C THR A 104 2.31 19.38 -2.69
N VAL A 105 2.36 19.22 -4.01
CA VAL A 105 2.18 17.94 -4.70
C VAL A 105 3.13 16.86 -4.15
N GLU A 106 4.39 17.22 -3.90
CA GLU A 106 5.37 16.27 -3.35
C GLU A 106 4.99 15.81 -1.93
N LYS A 107 4.45 16.71 -1.11
CA LYS A 107 3.97 16.36 0.23
C LYS A 107 2.75 15.43 0.18
N VAL A 108 1.84 15.68 -0.76
CA VAL A 108 0.67 14.79 -0.99
C VAL A 108 1.14 13.41 -1.47
N LYS A 109 2.09 13.32 -2.39
CA LYS A 109 2.69 12.04 -2.80
C LYS A 109 3.33 11.28 -1.64
N PHE A 110 4.07 11.99 -0.78
CA PHE A 110 4.63 11.39 0.45
C PHE A 110 3.52 10.83 1.36
N LEU A 111 2.45 11.61 1.59
CA LEU A 111 1.31 11.18 2.39
C LEU A 111 0.63 9.94 1.78
N ILE A 112 0.40 9.90 0.47
CA ILE A 112 -0.19 8.72 -0.20
C ILE A 112 0.64 7.47 0.07
N ARG A 113 1.97 7.55 -0.04
CA ARG A 113 2.86 6.42 0.28
C ARG A 113 2.78 6.01 1.74
N THR A 114 2.72 6.99 2.66
CA THR A 114 2.56 6.73 4.09
C THR A 114 1.22 6.06 4.39
N LEU A 115 0.12 6.54 3.81
CA LEU A 115 -1.22 5.95 3.96
C LEU A 115 -1.25 4.51 3.44
N ALA A 116 -0.62 4.25 2.29
CA ALA A 116 -0.51 2.90 1.74
C ALA A 116 0.22 1.95 2.71
N LYS A 117 1.36 2.36 3.28
CA LYS A 117 2.11 1.60 4.30
C LYS A 117 1.28 1.30 5.56
N LEU A 118 0.33 2.18 5.89
CA LEU A 118 -0.60 2.01 7.01
C LEU A 118 -1.85 1.21 6.65
N GLY A 119 -2.02 0.80 5.40
CA GLY A 119 -3.20 0.06 4.93
C GLY A 119 -4.45 0.92 4.77
N MET A 120 -4.28 2.24 4.72
CA MET A 120 -5.37 3.18 4.49
C MET A 120 -5.74 3.23 3.00
N ASN A 121 -7.05 3.31 2.72
CA ASN A 121 -7.61 3.23 1.36
C ASN A 121 -8.40 4.48 0.94
N VAL A 122 -8.44 5.51 1.79
CA VAL A 122 -9.14 6.77 1.49
C VAL A 122 -8.21 7.96 1.69
N LEU A 123 -8.12 8.81 0.68
CA LEU A 123 -7.61 10.17 0.79
C LEU A 123 -8.67 11.12 0.26
N MET A 124 -9.15 12.02 1.12
CA MET A 124 -10.09 13.05 0.76
C MET A 124 -9.38 14.41 0.73
N LEU A 125 -9.57 15.15 -0.34
CA LEU A 125 -9.12 16.54 -0.44
C LEU A 125 -10.34 17.43 -0.27
N TYR A 126 -10.37 18.23 0.78
CA TYR A 126 -11.42 19.20 0.99
C TYR A 126 -11.05 20.52 0.29
N THR A 127 -11.85 20.94 -0.67
CA THR A 127 -11.63 22.13 -1.48
C THR A 127 -12.89 22.99 -1.44
N GLU A 128 -12.88 24.09 -0.72
CA GLU A 128 -13.92 25.12 -0.74
C GLU A 128 -13.63 26.10 -1.87
N ASP A 129 -14.54 26.29 -2.82
CA ASP A 129 -14.49 27.33 -3.86
C ASP A 129 -13.11 27.58 -4.52
N THR A 130 -12.25 26.54 -4.52
CA THR A 130 -10.86 26.67 -4.95
C THR A 130 -10.61 26.32 -6.41
N TYR A 131 -11.62 25.81 -7.11
CA TYR A 131 -11.54 25.56 -8.57
C TYR A 131 -12.92 25.58 -9.23
N GLU A 132 -12.93 25.98 -10.49
CA GLU A 132 -14.13 25.96 -11.34
C GLU A 132 -14.29 24.59 -11.98
N VAL A 133 -15.53 24.10 -12.00
CA VAL A 133 -15.92 22.94 -12.81
C VAL A 133 -16.60 23.47 -14.07
N ALA A 134 -16.02 23.23 -15.24
CA ALA A 134 -16.57 23.66 -16.50
C ALA A 134 -18.01 23.12 -16.68
N GLY A 135 -19.00 24.02 -16.91
CA GLY A 135 -20.38 23.66 -17.12
C GLY A 135 -21.31 23.84 -15.91
N ASN A 136 -20.81 24.27 -14.75
CA ASN A 136 -21.61 24.61 -13.57
C ASN A 136 -21.39 26.09 -13.20
N GLY A 137 -21.86 26.96 -14.04
CA GLY A 137 -21.96 28.39 -13.78
C GLY A 137 -23.41 28.85 -13.82
#